data_f4ea68768c3e2a084c5307a238ed3d0f
#
_entry.id   f4ea68768c3e2a084c5307a238ed3d0f
#
_cell.length_a   1.000
_cell.length_b   1.000
_cell.length_c   1.000
_cell.angle_alpha   90.00
_cell.angle_beta   90.00
_cell.angle_gamma   90.00
#
_symmetry.space_group_name_H-M   'P 1'
#
loop_
_entity.id
_entity.type
_entity.pdbx_description
1 polymer ?
#
loop_
_entity_poly.entity_id
_entity_poly.type
_entity_poly.pdbx_seq_one_letter_code
_entity_poly.pdbx_strand_id
1 'polypeptide(L)'
;EKIRRVTIAYPCSALAQEADMSLTEWENFVYSACLQDWGKLGKKLDKIKSFFKEGSKVELIGEGVNLKMKVHGKLCKSDKGEENMPGGEIFMAPFRESLEGEIKFDYPRIVSGKRISGVKLKFEKGKIVEFDAEEGKEFLRELMQTDENSCYIGELGIGCNPGVDRYTNDLLFDEKIDGTIHLALGAAYRDNGG
;
A
#
# COMPACT_ATOMS: atom_id res chain seq x y z
N GLU A 1 9.43 3.63 -28.71
CA GLU A 1 8.01 3.25 -28.56
C GLU A 1 7.85 2.63 -27.17
N LYS A 2 7.01 3.19 -26.30
CA LYS A 2 6.75 2.60 -24.99
C LYS A 2 5.78 1.45 -25.18
N ILE A 3 6.22 0.24 -24.91
CA ILE A 3 5.35 -0.95 -24.87
C ILE A 3 4.38 -0.79 -23.69
N ARG A 4 3.08 -0.86 -23.95
CA ARG A 4 2.07 -0.93 -22.90
C ARG A 4 2.06 -2.35 -22.33
N ARG A 5 2.04 -2.45 -21.01
CA ARG A 5 2.01 -3.72 -20.28
C ARG A 5 1.07 -3.61 -19.08
N VAL A 6 0.49 -4.73 -18.70
CA VAL A 6 -0.26 -4.87 -17.45
C VAL A 6 0.30 -6.06 -16.67
N THR A 7 0.38 -5.91 -15.36
CA THR A 7 0.76 -7.00 -14.45
C THR A 7 -0.52 -7.65 -13.92
N ILE A 8 -0.58 -8.97 -13.94
CA ILE A 8 -1.70 -9.75 -13.39
C ILE A 8 -1.16 -11.00 -12.69
N ALA A 9 -1.74 -11.35 -11.54
CA ALA A 9 -1.51 -12.63 -10.89
C ALA A 9 -2.52 -13.65 -11.44
N TYR A 10 -2.03 -14.58 -12.29
CA TYR A 10 -2.87 -15.68 -12.78
C TYR A 10 -3.14 -16.67 -11.63
N PRO A 11 -4.40 -17.08 -11.40
CA PRO A 11 -4.72 -18.02 -10.33
C PRO A 11 -3.96 -19.34 -10.45
N CYS A 12 -3.27 -19.72 -9.38
CA CYS A 12 -2.57 -20.99 -9.29
C CYS A 12 -2.56 -21.51 -7.85
N SER A 13 -2.29 -22.81 -7.68
CA SER A 13 -2.32 -23.46 -6.37
C SER A 13 -1.30 -22.88 -5.38
N ALA A 14 -0.16 -22.38 -5.84
CA ALA A 14 0.85 -21.79 -4.98
C ALA A 14 0.35 -20.49 -4.34
N LEU A 15 -0.25 -19.59 -5.11
CA LEU A 15 -0.83 -18.34 -4.60
C LEU A 15 -2.06 -18.60 -3.71
N ALA A 16 -2.88 -19.59 -4.06
CA ALA A 16 -4.01 -20.02 -3.23
C ALA A 16 -3.51 -20.48 -1.84
N GLN A 17 -2.44 -21.28 -1.80
CA GLN A 17 -1.84 -21.77 -0.56
C GLN A 17 -1.24 -20.63 0.28
N GLU A 18 -0.59 -19.65 -0.34
CA GLU A 18 -0.08 -18.46 0.37
C GLU A 18 -1.21 -17.62 0.97
N ALA A 19 -2.36 -17.58 0.31
CA ALA A 19 -3.54 -16.87 0.77
C ALA A 19 -4.43 -17.68 1.74
N ASP A 20 -4.00 -18.89 2.14
CA ASP A 20 -4.79 -19.80 2.99
C ASP A 20 -6.16 -20.17 2.38
N MET A 21 -6.20 -20.34 1.05
CA MET A 21 -7.40 -20.65 0.26
C MET A 21 -7.23 -21.94 -0.55
N SER A 22 -8.34 -22.61 -0.85
CA SER A 22 -8.37 -23.58 -1.95
C SER A 22 -8.19 -22.87 -3.28
N LEU A 23 -7.77 -23.61 -4.34
CA LEU A 23 -7.63 -23.02 -5.67
C LEU A 23 -8.95 -22.39 -6.16
N THR A 24 -10.08 -23.03 -5.92
CA THR A 24 -11.40 -22.52 -6.33
C THR A 24 -11.78 -21.23 -5.61
N GLU A 25 -11.48 -21.12 -4.31
CA GLU A 25 -11.70 -19.89 -3.53
C GLU A 25 -10.81 -18.76 -4.05
N TRP A 26 -9.53 -19.08 -4.32
CA TRP A 26 -8.58 -18.12 -4.87
C TRP A 26 -9.00 -17.64 -6.27
N GLU A 27 -9.42 -18.53 -7.16
CA GLU A 27 -9.95 -18.17 -8.48
C GLU A 27 -11.14 -17.21 -8.36
N ASN A 28 -12.11 -17.54 -7.51
CA ASN A 28 -13.28 -16.69 -7.27
C ASN A 28 -12.88 -15.32 -6.71
N PHE A 29 -11.93 -15.27 -5.79
CA PHE A 29 -11.40 -14.03 -5.22
C PHE A 29 -10.71 -13.18 -6.30
N VAL A 30 -9.79 -13.76 -7.08
CA VAL A 30 -9.08 -13.05 -8.16
C VAL A 30 -10.05 -12.51 -9.19
N TYR A 31 -11.04 -13.31 -9.63
CA TYR A 31 -12.04 -12.84 -10.57
C TYR A 31 -12.96 -11.78 -9.98
N SER A 32 -13.33 -11.87 -8.71
CA SER A 32 -14.06 -10.81 -8.01
C SER A 32 -13.28 -9.50 -8.00
N ALA A 33 -11.99 -9.54 -7.73
CA ALA A 33 -11.13 -8.37 -7.71
C ALA A 33 -10.91 -7.76 -9.11
N CYS A 34 -10.78 -8.61 -10.15
CA CYS A 34 -10.46 -8.17 -11.52
C CYS A 34 -11.70 -7.76 -12.34
N LEU A 35 -12.85 -8.41 -12.14
CA LEU A 35 -14.06 -8.19 -12.93
C LEU A 35 -14.96 -7.09 -12.36
N GLN A 36 -14.35 -6.01 -11.91
CA GLN A 36 -15.06 -4.81 -11.44
C GLN A 36 -15.61 -3.98 -12.61
N ASP A 37 -16.65 -3.20 -12.35
CA ASP A 37 -17.01 -2.09 -13.25
C ASP A 37 -15.96 -0.97 -13.15
N TRP A 38 -14.89 -1.10 -13.92
CA TRP A 38 -13.77 -0.15 -13.93
C TRP A 38 -14.18 1.27 -14.29
N GLY A 39 -15.26 1.44 -15.07
CA GLY A 39 -15.81 2.76 -15.36
C GLY A 39 -16.40 3.42 -14.12
N LYS A 40 -17.12 2.67 -13.31
CA LYS A 40 -17.71 3.13 -12.05
C LYS A 40 -16.65 3.31 -10.96
N LEU A 41 -15.78 2.32 -10.80
CA LEU A 41 -14.69 2.35 -9.81
C LEU A 41 -13.72 3.49 -10.13
N GLY A 42 -13.33 3.67 -11.38
CA GLY A 42 -12.46 4.77 -11.79
C GLY A 42 -13.03 6.15 -11.46
N LYS A 43 -14.35 6.37 -11.62
CA LYS A 43 -15.00 7.61 -11.18
C LYS A 43 -14.96 7.79 -9.66
N LYS A 44 -15.10 6.70 -8.86
CA LYS A 44 -14.95 6.73 -7.39
C LYS A 44 -13.52 7.16 -7.04
N LEU A 45 -12.51 6.54 -7.66
CA LEU A 45 -11.09 6.86 -7.45
C LEU A 45 -10.77 8.31 -7.82
N ASP A 46 -11.23 8.80 -8.97
CA ASP A 46 -11.03 10.19 -9.38
C ASP A 46 -11.68 11.19 -8.41
N LYS A 47 -12.86 10.84 -7.87
CA LYS A 47 -13.52 11.66 -6.86
C LYS A 47 -12.69 11.72 -5.56
N ILE A 48 -12.17 10.57 -5.07
CA ILE A 48 -11.35 10.55 -3.86
C ILE A 48 -10.03 11.31 -4.13
N LYS A 49 -9.38 11.06 -5.27
CA LYS A 49 -8.18 11.77 -5.69
C LYS A 49 -8.37 13.29 -5.71
N SER A 50 -9.55 13.78 -6.07
CA SER A 50 -9.84 15.22 -6.15
C SER A 50 -9.80 15.95 -4.80
N PHE A 51 -9.84 15.24 -3.68
CA PHE A 51 -9.67 15.83 -2.34
C PHE A 51 -8.22 16.17 -2.04
N PHE A 52 -7.26 15.50 -2.68
CA PHE A 52 -5.85 15.71 -2.47
C PHE A 52 -5.32 16.80 -3.40
N LYS A 53 -4.83 17.88 -2.82
CA LYS A 53 -4.15 18.98 -3.51
C LYS A 53 -2.70 19.03 -3.06
N GLU A 54 -1.88 19.76 -3.77
CA GLU A 54 -0.49 19.94 -3.38
C GLU A 54 -0.38 20.55 -1.97
N GLY A 55 0.38 19.88 -1.09
CA GLY A 55 0.53 20.26 0.30
C GLY A 55 -0.70 20.01 1.18
N SER A 56 -1.68 19.22 0.71
CA SER A 56 -2.81 18.81 1.57
C SER A 56 -2.29 18.15 2.84
N LYS A 57 -2.87 18.55 3.96
CA LYS A 57 -2.63 17.89 5.26
C LYS A 57 -3.53 16.66 5.32
N VAL A 58 -2.92 15.53 5.68
CA VAL A 58 -3.61 14.27 5.92
C VAL A 58 -3.40 13.89 7.37
N GLU A 59 -4.47 13.52 8.05
CA GLU A 59 -4.44 12.94 9.39
C GLU A 59 -5.08 11.55 9.30
N LEU A 60 -4.35 10.53 9.77
CA LEU A 60 -4.83 9.16 9.92
C LEU A 60 -5.03 8.91 11.40
N ILE A 61 -6.28 8.61 11.78
CA ILE A 61 -6.66 8.40 13.19
C ILE A 61 -7.44 7.09 13.28
N GLY A 62 -6.99 6.22 14.17
CA GLY A 62 -7.62 4.92 14.41
C GLY A 62 -7.02 4.24 15.64
N GLU A 63 -7.41 3.00 15.88
CA GLU A 63 -6.81 2.20 16.95
C GLU A 63 -5.32 1.94 16.61
N GLY A 64 -4.40 2.42 17.44
CA GLY A 64 -2.97 2.31 17.20
C GLY A 64 -2.45 3.18 16.04
N VAL A 65 -3.25 4.14 15.54
CA VAL A 65 -2.87 5.03 14.42
C VAL A 65 -3.14 6.48 14.79
N ASN A 66 -2.08 7.28 14.79
CA ASN A 66 -2.16 8.74 14.92
C ASN A 66 -1.01 9.35 14.10
N LEU A 67 -1.23 9.48 12.80
CA LEU A 67 -0.25 10.03 11.86
C LEU A 67 -0.74 11.34 11.27
N LYS A 68 0.19 12.27 11.05
CA LYS A 68 -0.05 13.54 10.36
C LYS A 68 1.02 13.75 9.32
N MET A 69 0.63 14.16 8.11
CA MET A 69 1.57 14.41 7.02
C MET A 69 1.02 15.44 6.04
N LYS A 70 1.91 15.99 5.22
CA LYS A 70 1.54 16.69 3.99
C LYS A 70 1.84 15.78 2.81
N VAL A 71 1.05 15.86 1.74
CA VAL A 71 1.19 14.99 0.57
C VAL A 71 1.33 15.79 -0.72
N HIS A 72 2.04 15.20 -1.69
CA HIS A 72 2.13 15.68 -3.08
C HIS A 72 0.85 15.35 -3.85
N GLY A 73 -0.26 15.97 -3.44
CA GLY A 73 -1.58 15.63 -3.96
C GLY A 73 -1.78 15.86 -5.45
N LYS A 74 -1.04 16.80 -6.08
CA LYS A 74 -1.03 16.97 -7.54
C LYS A 74 -0.50 15.76 -8.29
N LEU A 75 0.39 15.00 -7.65
CA LEU A 75 1.02 13.81 -8.19
C LEU A 75 0.33 12.52 -7.74
N CYS A 76 -0.78 12.65 -7.01
CA CYS A 76 -1.62 11.53 -6.62
C CYS A 76 -2.06 10.74 -7.85
N LYS A 77 -1.86 9.43 -7.81
CA LYS A 77 -2.27 8.51 -8.87
C LYS A 77 -3.44 7.66 -8.44
N SER A 78 -4.18 7.17 -9.41
CA SER A 78 -5.25 6.19 -9.21
C SER A 78 -4.99 5.02 -10.15
N ASP A 79 -4.86 3.82 -9.60
CA ASP A 79 -4.76 2.60 -10.38
C ASP A 79 -6.16 2.10 -10.75
N LYS A 80 -6.46 2.18 -12.04
CA LYS A 80 -7.76 1.83 -12.63
C LYS A 80 -7.74 0.49 -13.37
N GLY A 81 -6.76 -0.38 -13.05
CA GLY A 81 -6.59 -1.65 -13.74
C GLY A 81 -5.87 -1.54 -15.09
N GLU A 82 -5.14 -0.44 -15.34
CA GLU A 82 -4.46 -0.19 -16.61
C GLU A 82 -2.99 -0.62 -16.59
N GLU A 83 -2.37 -0.64 -15.40
CA GLU A 83 -0.98 -1.06 -15.18
C GLU A 83 -0.89 -2.32 -14.31
N ASN A 84 -1.77 -2.45 -13.32
CA ASN A 84 -1.96 -3.64 -12.49
C ASN A 84 -3.40 -4.13 -12.59
N MET A 85 -3.58 -5.46 -12.62
CA MET A 85 -4.89 -6.09 -12.59
C MET A 85 -4.90 -7.17 -11.48
N PRO A 86 -5.68 -6.98 -10.39
CA PRO A 86 -6.61 -5.86 -10.18
C PRO A 86 -5.89 -4.54 -9.90
N GLY A 87 -6.56 -3.45 -10.25
CA GLY A 87 -6.28 -2.12 -9.75
C GLY A 87 -7.19 -1.80 -8.55
N GLY A 88 -7.40 -0.52 -8.27
CA GLY A 88 -8.34 -0.07 -7.22
C GLY A 88 -7.66 0.48 -6.00
N GLU A 89 -6.63 1.30 -6.21
CA GLU A 89 -6.00 2.09 -5.17
C GLU A 89 -5.76 3.53 -5.62
N ILE A 90 -5.49 4.37 -4.64
CA ILE A 90 -4.97 5.73 -4.82
C ILE A 90 -3.68 5.81 -4.03
N PHE A 91 -2.64 6.37 -4.61
CA PHE A 91 -1.36 6.50 -3.94
C PHE A 91 -0.64 7.80 -4.27
N MET A 92 0.15 8.28 -3.31
CA MET A 92 0.89 9.54 -3.39
C MET A 92 2.05 9.56 -2.42
N ALA A 93 3.10 10.34 -2.73
CA ALA A 93 4.21 10.52 -1.82
C ALA A 93 3.87 11.56 -0.74
N PRO A 94 4.22 11.32 0.53
CA PRO A 94 4.29 12.38 1.53
C PRO A 94 5.45 13.34 1.25
N PHE A 95 5.34 14.59 1.67
CA PHE A 95 6.52 15.45 1.80
C PHE A 95 7.48 14.84 2.82
N ARG A 96 8.71 14.62 2.44
CA ARG A 96 9.70 13.82 3.18
C ARG A 96 9.75 14.11 4.68
N GLU A 97 9.81 15.38 5.09
CA GLU A 97 9.97 15.78 6.49
C GLU A 97 8.64 16.11 7.20
N SER A 98 7.50 15.78 6.57
CA SER A 98 6.20 16.21 7.10
C SER A 98 5.48 15.16 7.93
N LEU A 99 5.96 13.91 7.93
CA LEU A 99 5.31 12.82 8.64
C LEU A 99 5.67 12.84 10.12
N GLU A 100 4.64 12.85 10.97
CA GLU A 100 4.73 12.87 12.43
C GLU A 100 3.73 11.90 13.03
N GLY A 101 4.07 11.29 14.17
CA GLY A 101 3.19 10.44 14.95
C GLY A 101 3.54 8.96 14.89
N GLU A 102 2.55 8.10 15.11
CA GLU A 102 2.77 6.66 15.24
C GLU A 102 1.69 5.83 14.55
N ILE A 103 2.07 4.62 14.14
CA ILE A 103 1.17 3.65 13.54
C ILE A 103 1.52 2.22 13.97
N LYS A 104 0.47 1.41 14.23
CA LYS A 104 0.53 -0.04 14.31
C LYS A 104 -0.14 -0.62 13.07
N PHE A 105 0.51 -1.62 12.46
CA PHE A 105 -0.04 -2.34 11.31
C PHE A 105 -0.73 -3.63 11.76
N ASP A 106 -1.91 -3.88 11.22
CA ASP A 106 -2.74 -5.04 11.56
C ASP A 106 -2.32 -6.30 10.79
N TYR A 107 -1.85 -6.13 9.55
CA TYR A 107 -1.48 -7.25 8.68
C TYR A 107 0.02 -7.52 8.69
N PRO A 108 0.42 -8.81 8.67
CA PRO A 108 1.81 -9.18 8.48
C PRO A 108 2.27 -8.89 7.05
N ARG A 109 3.58 -8.93 6.84
CA ARG A 109 4.18 -8.85 5.51
C ARG A 109 5.27 -9.89 5.35
N ILE A 110 5.31 -10.56 4.19
CA ILE A 110 6.40 -11.44 3.81
C ILE A 110 7.30 -10.69 2.82
N VAL A 111 8.56 -10.54 3.16
CA VAL A 111 9.58 -9.89 2.34
C VAL A 111 10.76 -10.84 2.20
N SER A 112 11.11 -11.22 0.97
CA SER A 112 12.21 -12.17 0.71
C SER A 112 12.08 -13.48 1.52
N GLY A 113 10.86 -13.99 1.67
CA GLY A 113 10.56 -15.21 2.42
C GLY A 113 10.61 -15.08 3.94
N LYS A 114 10.88 -13.88 4.48
CA LYS A 114 10.86 -13.61 5.92
C LYS A 114 9.56 -12.89 6.30
N ARG A 115 8.90 -13.39 7.34
CA ARG A 115 7.66 -12.78 7.87
C ARG A 115 8.01 -11.66 8.85
N ILE A 116 7.26 -10.56 8.74
CA ILE A 116 7.27 -9.44 9.68
C ILE A 116 5.83 -9.21 10.10
N SER A 117 5.54 -9.12 11.41
CA SER A 117 4.18 -8.89 11.92
C SER A 117 4.16 -8.01 13.17
N GLY A 118 2.99 -7.44 13.47
CA GLY A 118 2.79 -6.57 14.62
C GLY A 118 3.67 -5.31 14.60
N VAL A 119 3.95 -4.80 13.40
CA VAL A 119 4.85 -3.66 13.19
C VAL A 119 4.27 -2.40 13.81
N LYS A 120 5.10 -1.71 14.60
CA LYS A 120 4.82 -0.38 15.15
C LYS A 120 5.93 0.56 14.71
N LEU A 121 5.57 1.71 14.17
CA LEU A 121 6.51 2.73 13.74
C LEU A 121 6.14 4.08 14.37
N LYS A 122 7.15 4.83 14.81
CA LYS A 122 7.02 6.21 15.23
C LYS A 122 7.87 7.11 14.37
N PHE A 123 7.29 8.21 13.95
CA PHE A 123 7.89 9.16 13.02
C PHE A 123 8.10 10.53 13.67
N GLU A 124 9.26 11.11 13.43
CA GLU A 124 9.58 12.50 13.72
C GLU A 124 10.27 13.10 12.49
N LYS A 125 9.75 14.23 11.99
CA LYS A 125 10.25 14.90 10.78
C LYS A 125 10.43 13.93 9.60
N GLY A 126 9.42 13.05 9.40
CA GLY A 126 9.37 12.07 8.32
C GLY A 126 10.21 10.82 8.53
N LYS A 127 11.12 10.80 9.51
CA LYS A 127 12.02 9.68 9.76
C LYS A 127 11.44 8.74 10.81
N ILE A 128 11.61 7.44 10.63
CA ILE A 128 11.34 6.44 11.67
C ILE A 128 12.39 6.61 12.77
N VAL A 129 11.94 6.99 13.98
CA VAL A 129 12.80 7.18 15.16
C VAL A 129 12.69 6.04 16.16
N GLU A 130 11.54 5.39 16.21
CA GLU A 130 11.30 4.18 17.01
C GLU A 130 10.53 3.17 16.18
N PHE A 131 10.83 1.90 16.38
CA PHE A 131 10.10 0.80 15.75
C PHE A 131 10.08 -0.42 16.64
N ASP A 132 9.03 -1.23 16.48
CA ASP A 132 8.88 -2.55 17.08
C ASP A 132 8.18 -3.50 16.14
N ALA A 133 8.31 -4.79 16.36
CA ALA A 133 7.58 -5.83 15.66
C ALA A 133 7.44 -7.06 16.56
N GLU A 134 6.31 -7.73 16.49
CA GLU A 134 6.07 -8.99 17.21
C GLU A 134 6.89 -10.13 16.61
N GLU A 135 7.09 -10.09 15.28
CA GLU A 135 7.93 -11.04 14.54
C GLU A 135 8.77 -10.29 13.51
N GLY A 136 10.01 -10.73 13.26
CA GLY A 136 10.88 -10.20 12.22
C GLY A 136 11.51 -8.83 12.53
N LYS A 137 11.60 -8.42 13.79
CA LYS A 137 12.13 -7.10 14.21
C LYS A 137 13.54 -6.83 13.69
N GLU A 138 14.46 -7.81 13.78
CA GLU A 138 15.82 -7.61 13.30
C GLU A 138 15.86 -7.46 11.78
N PHE A 139 15.05 -8.21 11.07
CA PHE A 139 14.94 -8.09 9.63
C PHE A 139 14.33 -6.74 9.21
N LEU A 140 13.33 -6.25 9.95
CA LEU A 140 12.81 -4.89 9.74
C LEU A 140 13.90 -3.83 9.93
N ARG A 141 14.78 -4.02 10.94
CA ARG A 141 15.96 -3.15 11.16
C ARG A 141 16.90 -3.18 9.96
N GLU A 142 17.22 -4.37 9.44
CA GLU A 142 18.06 -4.53 8.25
C GLU A 142 17.46 -3.78 7.04
N LEU A 143 16.16 -3.91 6.81
CA LEU A 143 15.46 -3.21 5.72
C LEU A 143 15.58 -1.68 5.85
N MET A 144 15.39 -1.14 7.05
CA MET A 144 15.51 0.30 7.31
C MET A 144 16.95 0.83 7.22
N GLN A 145 17.94 -0.05 7.23
CA GLN A 145 19.37 0.28 7.12
C GLN A 145 19.94 0.02 5.72
N THR A 146 19.10 -0.34 4.73
CA THR A 146 19.53 -0.63 3.36
C THR A 146 20.23 0.58 2.73
N ASP A 147 19.71 1.77 2.95
CA ASP A 147 20.32 3.04 2.57
C ASP A 147 19.82 4.19 3.47
N GLU A 148 20.29 5.41 3.25
CA GLU A 148 19.94 6.59 4.05
C GLU A 148 18.47 7.03 3.92
N ASN A 149 17.75 6.54 2.89
CA ASN A 149 16.35 6.88 2.62
C ASN A 149 15.38 5.81 3.11
N SER A 150 15.87 4.59 3.38
CA SER A 150 15.04 3.43 3.76
C SER A 150 14.27 3.59 5.07
N CYS A 151 14.61 4.61 5.88
CA CYS A 151 13.89 4.96 7.10
C CYS A 151 12.82 6.07 6.92
N TYR A 152 12.52 6.45 5.68
CA TYR A 152 11.47 7.39 5.32
C TYR A 152 10.34 6.68 4.59
N ILE A 153 9.17 7.32 4.52
CA ILE A 153 8.03 6.83 3.75
C ILE A 153 8.03 7.45 2.36
N GLY A 154 8.08 6.60 1.34
CA GLY A 154 7.97 6.99 -0.06
C GLY A 154 6.53 7.04 -0.57
N GLU A 155 5.61 6.31 0.07
CA GLU A 155 4.24 6.24 -0.41
C GLU A 155 3.22 6.09 0.73
N LEU A 156 2.12 6.85 0.60
CA LEU A 156 0.85 6.59 1.25
C LEU A 156 -0.12 6.09 0.18
N GLY A 157 -0.66 4.88 0.37
CA GLY A 157 -1.69 4.32 -0.48
C GLY A 157 -3.01 4.10 0.27
N ILE A 158 -4.10 4.07 -0.49
CA ILE A 158 -5.47 3.85 -0.01
C ILE A 158 -6.11 2.80 -0.90
N GLY A 159 -6.40 1.63 -0.35
CA GLY A 159 -7.12 0.56 -1.01
C GLY A 159 -8.60 0.90 -1.21
N CYS A 160 -9.13 0.63 -2.39
CA CYS A 160 -10.47 1.03 -2.79
C CYS A 160 -11.20 -0.02 -3.65
N ASN A 161 -10.64 -1.23 -3.84
CA ASN A 161 -11.24 -2.27 -4.66
C ASN A 161 -12.23 -3.10 -3.82
N PRO A 162 -13.55 -3.00 -4.05
CA PRO A 162 -14.54 -3.74 -3.25
C PRO A 162 -14.51 -5.25 -3.47
N GLY A 163 -13.80 -5.74 -4.51
CA GLY A 163 -13.58 -7.17 -4.74
C GLY A 163 -12.36 -7.74 -3.99
N VAL A 164 -11.58 -6.87 -3.30
CA VAL A 164 -10.47 -7.27 -2.43
C VAL A 164 -10.90 -7.01 -0.99
N ASP A 165 -11.45 -8.03 -0.34
CA ASP A 165 -12.10 -7.93 0.96
C ASP A 165 -11.27 -8.52 2.11
N ARG A 166 -10.09 -9.07 1.80
CA ARG A 166 -9.23 -9.75 2.78
C ARG A 166 -7.76 -9.72 2.41
N TYR A 167 -6.93 -9.95 3.39
CA TYR A 167 -5.50 -10.10 3.27
C TYR A 167 -5.12 -11.45 2.63
N THR A 168 -4.14 -11.46 1.71
CA THR A 168 -3.78 -12.62 0.89
C THR A 168 -2.30 -12.98 0.91
N ASN A 169 -1.42 -12.21 1.53
CA ASN A 169 0.03 -12.26 1.39
C ASN A 169 0.57 -11.85 -0.01
N ASP A 170 -0.28 -11.55 -0.97
CA ASP A 170 0.12 -11.06 -2.29
C ASP A 170 -0.03 -9.53 -2.34
N LEU A 171 1.10 -8.84 -2.54
CA LEU A 171 1.16 -7.37 -2.56
C LEU A 171 0.21 -6.77 -3.59
N LEU A 172 0.08 -7.40 -4.76
CA LEU A 172 -0.79 -6.91 -5.84
C LEU A 172 -2.25 -6.75 -5.38
N PHE A 173 -2.73 -7.60 -4.47
CA PHE A 173 -4.08 -7.53 -3.91
C PHE A 173 -4.12 -6.74 -2.61
N ASP A 174 -3.16 -6.97 -1.71
CA ASP A 174 -3.21 -6.44 -0.34
C ASP A 174 -3.21 -4.90 -0.30
N GLU A 175 -2.55 -4.23 -1.25
CA GLU A 175 -2.57 -2.77 -1.40
C GLU A 175 -3.95 -2.22 -1.82
N LYS A 176 -4.82 -3.08 -2.36
CA LYS A 176 -6.12 -2.70 -2.92
C LYS A 176 -7.29 -3.03 -2.00
N ILE A 177 -7.07 -3.61 -0.81
CA ILE A 177 -8.14 -3.95 0.15
C ILE A 177 -8.99 -2.71 0.43
N ASP A 178 -10.30 -2.78 0.14
CA ASP A 178 -11.20 -1.62 0.26
C ASP A 178 -11.25 -1.08 1.69
N GLY A 179 -10.99 0.19 1.85
CA GLY A 179 -11.02 0.88 3.14
C GLY A 179 -9.77 0.77 3.99
N THR A 180 -8.68 0.21 3.46
CA THR A 180 -7.39 0.14 4.16
C THR A 180 -6.41 1.21 3.66
N ILE A 181 -5.33 1.39 4.42
CA ILE A 181 -4.18 2.19 4.00
C ILE A 181 -2.92 1.32 3.99
N HIS A 182 -1.96 1.68 3.17
CA HIS A 182 -0.61 1.12 3.24
C HIS A 182 0.45 2.23 3.17
N LEU A 183 1.63 1.92 3.69
CA LEU A 183 2.81 2.79 3.64
C LEU A 183 3.97 2.01 3.03
N ALA A 184 4.65 2.59 2.03
CA ALA A 184 5.88 2.02 1.50
C ALA A 184 7.11 2.73 2.06
N LEU A 185 8.07 1.93 2.55
CA LEU A 185 9.37 2.43 3.03
C LEU A 185 10.29 2.75 1.85
N GLY A 186 11.10 3.79 2.00
CA GLY A 186 12.17 4.13 1.07
C GLY A 186 11.75 5.11 -0.01
N ALA A 187 12.21 4.86 -1.25
CA ALA A 187 12.04 5.80 -2.36
C ALA A 187 10.60 5.88 -2.87
N ALA A 188 10.14 7.09 -3.14
CA ALA A 188 8.92 7.32 -3.91
C ALA A 188 9.19 7.16 -5.41
N TYR A 189 8.17 6.87 -6.19
CA TYR A 189 8.27 7.00 -7.64
C TYR A 189 8.49 8.47 -8.02
N ARG A 190 9.38 8.73 -8.99
CA ARG A 190 9.67 10.10 -9.47
C ARG A 190 8.39 10.84 -9.89
N ASP A 191 7.46 10.12 -10.47
CA ASP A 191 6.16 10.66 -10.92
C ASP A 191 5.20 10.96 -9.76
N ASN A 192 5.54 10.61 -8.51
CA ASN A 192 4.73 10.81 -7.31
C ASN A 192 5.35 11.81 -6.33
N GLY A 193 6.47 12.45 -6.67
CA GLY A 193 7.14 13.44 -5.84
C GLY A 193 8.42 12.93 -5.15
N GLY A 194 8.96 11.79 -5.62
CA GLY A 194 10.26 11.25 -5.17
C GLY A 194 11.45 11.93 -5.81
#